data_17cb412efca1d19e098c6e4e3ef0e5db
#
_entry.id   17cb412efca1d19e098c6e4e3ef0e5db
#
_cell.length_a   1.000
_cell.length_b   1.000
_cell.length_c   1.000
_cell.angle_alpha   90.00
_cell.angle_beta   90.00
_cell.angle_gamma   90.00
#
_symmetry.space_group_name_H-M   'P 1'
#
loop_
_entity.id
_entity.type
_entity.pdbx_description
1 polymer ?
#
loop_
_entity_poly.entity_id
_entity_poly.type
_entity_poly.pdbx_seq_one_letter_code
_entity_poly.pdbx_strand_id
1 'polypeptide(L)'
;DTSAKDALVHEQLDKVFRIAKTYEKRGIALDEMIAEGNIGILMGLERIGKTPSDFRVDRAPDLEQINAVIEEEIRLAIESMIDSVTIAKDWEHTVLAKTNLLHEAAKYLAEENGRAATPWELAEYTKIPLAEIHDIMGLSEDAKNISKTK
;
A
#
# COMPACT_ATOMS: atom_id res chain seq x y z
N ASP A 1 35.50 13.02 -7.77
CA ASP A 1 36.18 11.83 -7.27
C ASP A 1 35.20 10.66 -7.15
N THR A 2 35.38 9.63 -7.99
CA THR A 2 34.50 8.43 -8.06
C THR A 2 34.47 7.68 -6.72
N SER A 3 35.61 7.61 -6.05
CA SER A 3 35.77 6.91 -4.75
C SER A 3 34.93 7.55 -3.64
N ALA A 4 34.84 8.89 -3.57
CA ALA A 4 34.03 9.58 -2.58
C ALA A 4 32.53 9.41 -2.85
N LYS A 5 32.12 9.40 -4.12
CA LYS A 5 30.73 9.10 -4.51
C LYS A 5 30.34 7.67 -4.16
N ASP A 6 31.19 6.70 -4.44
CA ASP A 6 30.94 5.29 -4.13
C ASP A 6 30.82 5.08 -2.61
N ALA A 7 31.68 5.71 -1.81
CA ALA A 7 31.60 5.65 -0.35
C ALA A 7 30.29 6.25 0.17
N LEU A 8 29.84 7.38 -0.38
CA LEU A 8 28.56 8.00 -0.01
C LEU A 8 27.37 7.11 -0.36
N VAL A 9 27.38 6.50 -1.54
CA VAL A 9 26.32 5.57 -1.96
C VAL A 9 26.26 4.36 -1.02
N HIS A 10 27.38 3.76 -0.68
CA HIS A 10 27.43 2.65 0.26
C HIS A 10 26.89 3.03 1.64
N GLU A 11 27.24 4.20 2.14
CA GLU A 11 26.72 4.71 3.41
C GLU A 11 25.19 4.85 3.38
N GLN A 12 24.62 5.35 2.29
CA GLN A 12 23.18 5.50 2.15
C GLN A 12 22.48 4.13 2.05
N LEU A 13 23.04 3.16 1.33
CA LEU A 13 22.50 1.81 1.23
C LEU A 13 22.49 1.10 2.60
N ASP A 14 23.55 1.23 3.38
CA ASP A 14 23.61 0.71 4.75
C ASP A 14 22.56 1.38 5.66
N LYS A 15 22.32 2.66 5.47
CA LYS A 15 21.30 3.41 6.18
C LYS A 15 19.90 2.88 5.85
N VAL A 16 19.59 2.65 4.57
CA VAL A 16 18.32 2.05 4.13
C VAL A 16 18.10 0.70 4.78
N PHE A 17 19.12 -0.15 4.77
CA PHE A 17 19.04 -1.47 5.40
C PHE A 17 18.72 -1.37 6.90
N ARG A 18 19.41 -0.52 7.63
CA ARG A 18 19.17 -0.32 9.07
C ARG A 18 17.78 0.22 9.36
N ILE A 19 17.30 1.16 8.57
CA ILE A 19 15.94 1.71 8.72
C ILE A 19 14.90 0.66 8.38
N ALA A 20 15.04 -0.05 7.26
CA ALA A 20 14.12 -1.10 6.85
C ALA A 20 13.99 -2.21 7.92
N LYS A 21 15.09 -2.57 8.56
CA LYS A 21 15.09 -3.53 9.66
C LYS A 21 14.23 -3.10 10.85
N THR A 22 14.05 -1.83 11.10
CA THR A 22 13.17 -1.36 12.18
C THR A 22 11.69 -1.66 11.92
N TYR A 23 11.33 -1.93 10.66
CA TYR A 23 9.95 -2.26 10.22
C TYR A 23 9.74 -3.75 9.94
N GLU A 24 10.70 -4.62 10.23
CA GLU A 24 10.71 -6.05 9.85
C GLU A 24 9.46 -6.81 10.30
N LYS A 25 8.80 -6.39 11.38
CA LYS A 25 7.61 -7.06 11.93
C LYS A 25 6.27 -6.61 11.31
N ARG A 26 6.31 -5.82 10.25
CA ARG A 26 5.10 -5.26 9.62
C ARG A 26 4.50 -6.14 8.52
N GLY A 27 5.04 -7.37 8.32
CA GLY A 27 4.50 -8.32 7.36
C GLY A 27 4.85 -8.06 5.89
N ILE A 28 5.86 -7.22 5.63
CA ILE A 28 6.40 -6.93 4.30
C ILE A 28 7.83 -7.49 4.25
N ALA A 29 8.21 -8.05 3.11
CA ALA A 29 9.53 -8.59 2.91
C ALA A 29 10.61 -7.49 3.02
N LEU A 30 11.73 -7.81 3.64
CA LEU A 30 12.82 -6.85 3.89
C LEU A 30 13.39 -6.27 2.59
N ASP A 31 13.54 -7.10 1.56
CA ASP A 31 14.03 -6.68 0.24
C ASP A 31 13.08 -5.69 -0.45
N GLU A 32 11.76 -5.84 -0.29
CA GLU A 32 10.78 -4.87 -0.79
C GLU A 32 10.91 -3.54 -0.06
N MET A 33 11.06 -3.56 1.26
CA MET A 33 11.28 -2.35 2.06
C MET A 33 12.60 -1.65 1.71
N ILE A 34 13.65 -2.41 1.42
CA ILE A 34 14.94 -1.86 0.97
C ILE A 34 14.79 -1.20 -0.41
N ALA A 35 14.11 -1.85 -1.34
CA ALA A 35 13.86 -1.28 -2.67
C ALA A 35 13.10 0.05 -2.57
N GLU A 36 12.08 0.12 -1.75
CA GLU A 36 11.33 1.35 -1.52
C GLU A 36 12.16 2.42 -0.81
N GLY A 37 12.95 2.04 0.18
CA GLY A 37 13.89 2.95 0.85
C GLY A 37 14.93 3.54 -0.09
N ASN A 38 15.40 2.79 -1.08
CA ASN A 38 16.30 3.27 -2.12
C ASN A 38 15.64 4.36 -2.98
N ILE A 39 14.34 4.26 -3.24
CA ILE A 39 13.57 5.33 -3.87
C ILE A 39 13.56 6.57 -2.97
N GLY A 40 13.44 6.39 -1.67
CA GLY A 40 13.53 7.46 -0.68
C GLY A 40 14.85 8.26 -0.76
N ILE A 41 15.98 7.60 -1.04
CA ILE A 41 17.26 8.31 -1.28
C ILE A 41 17.14 9.28 -2.46
N LEU A 42 16.56 8.81 -3.58
CA LEU A 42 16.39 9.64 -4.77
C LEU A 42 15.45 10.82 -4.50
N MET A 43 14.37 10.59 -3.77
CA MET A 43 13.44 11.65 -3.36
C MET A 43 14.11 12.69 -2.47
N GLY A 44 14.95 12.25 -1.53
CA GLY A 44 15.72 13.14 -0.66
C GLY A 44 16.70 13.99 -1.43
N LEU A 45 17.45 13.41 -2.37
CA LEU A 45 18.39 14.15 -3.23
C LEU A 45 17.65 15.16 -4.12
N GLU A 46 16.50 14.79 -4.66
CA GLU A 46 15.67 15.70 -5.47
C GLU A 46 15.13 16.86 -4.63
N ARG A 47 14.68 16.59 -3.41
CA ARG A 47 14.21 17.62 -2.47
C ARG A 47 15.32 18.63 -2.14
N ILE A 48 16.52 18.14 -1.85
CA ILE A 48 17.70 19.00 -1.59
C ILE A 48 18.01 19.87 -2.81
N GLY A 49 17.91 19.33 -4.03
CA GLY A 49 18.19 20.07 -5.25
C GLY A 49 17.14 21.14 -5.60
N LYS A 50 15.89 20.95 -5.18
CA LYS A 50 14.77 21.85 -5.55
C LYS A 50 14.50 22.98 -4.56
N THR A 51 14.92 22.84 -3.31
CA THR A 51 14.61 23.82 -2.25
C THR A 51 15.85 24.44 -1.61
N PRO A 52 16.54 25.34 -2.33
CA PRO A 52 17.64 26.12 -1.72
C PRO A 52 17.14 27.01 -0.56
N SER A 53 15.84 27.32 -0.49
CA SER A 53 15.26 28.24 0.50
C SER A 53 15.01 27.63 1.87
N ASP A 54 14.89 26.31 1.99
CA ASP A 54 14.78 25.62 3.29
C ASP A 54 16.13 25.52 4.01
N PHE A 55 17.22 25.66 3.25
CA PHE A 55 18.56 25.82 3.75
C PHE A 55 18.89 27.30 3.69
N ARG A 56 19.08 27.96 4.81
CA ARG A 56 19.43 29.40 4.88
C ARG A 56 20.41 29.82 3.78
N VAL A 57 19.99 30.79 3.03
CA VAL A 57 20.56 31.28 1.73
C VAL A 57 22.05 31.53 1.69
N ASP A 58 22.70 31.60 2.83
CA ASP A 58 24.12 32.00 2.93
C ASP A 58 25.10 30.82 3.08
N ARG A 59 24.62 29.58 3.13
CA ARG A 59 25.47 28.40 3.26
C ARG A 59 24.90 27.21 2.47
N ALA A 60 25.82 26.51 1.77
CA ALA A 60 25.50 25.17 1.27
C ALA A 60 25.03 24.27 2.44
N PRO A 61 24.03 23.39 2.25
CA PRO A 61 23.60 22.49 3.30
C PRO A 61 24.80 21.66 3.77
N ASP A 62 24.97 21.53 5.08
CA ASP A 62 26.00 20.67 5.62
C ASP A 62 25.61 19.19 5.48
N LEU A 63 26.57 18.31 5.65
CA LEU A 63 26.36 16.85 5.49
C LEU A 63 25.33 16.30 6.47
N GLU A 64 25.22 16.86 7.66
CA GLU A 64 24.24 16.47 8.67
C GLU A 64 22.81 16.79 8.21
N GLN A 65 22.59 17.98 7.66
CA GLN A 65 21.30 18.39 7.10
C GLN A 65 20.91 17.52 5.89
N ILE A 66 21.85 17.24 5.00
CA ILE A 66 21.63 16.36 3.85
C ILE A 66 21.22 14.96 4.32
N ASN A 67 21.94 14.40 5.27
CA ASN A 67 21.64 13.08 5.83
C ASN A 67 20.29 13.04 6.51
N ALA A 68 19.91 14.08 7.24
CA ALA A 68 18.60 14.15 7.91
C ALA A 68 17.46 14.15 6.89
N VAL A 69 17.56 14.90 5.79
CA VAL A 69 16.54 14.92 4.73
C VAL A 69 16.45 13.56 4.04
N ILE A 70 17.56 12.95 3.70
CA ILE A 70 17.56 11.63 3.05
C ILE A 70 16.96 10.58 3.99
N GLU A 71 17.29 10.57 5.26
CA GLU A 71 16.74 9.63 6.24
C GLU A 71 15.24 9.80 6.40
N GLU A 72 14.75 11.03 6.46
CA GLU A 72 13.32 11.32 6.50
C GLU A 72 12.59 10.75 5.28
N GLU A 73 13.11 10.97 4.07
CA GLU A 73 12.50 10.46 2.84
C GLU A 73 12.56 8.93 2.73
N ILE A 74 13.62 8.30 3.23
CA ILE A 74 13.67 6.84 3.33
C ILE A 74 12.55 6.30 4.22
N ARG A 75 12.36 6.90 5.40
CA ARG A 75 11.29 6.51 6.32
C ARG A 75 9.91 6.72 5.71
N LEU A 76 9.68 7.88 5.10
CA LEU A 76 8.41 8.20 4.44
C LEU A 76 8.09 7.22 3.31
N ALA A 77 9.06 6.85 2.50
CA ALA A 77 8.88 5.90 1.41
C ALA A 77 8.47 4.51 1.94
N ILE A 78 9.18 4.02 2.96
CA ILE A 78 8.88 2.71 3.57
C ILE A 78 7.52 2.73 4.27
N GLU A 79 7.22 3.75 5.06
CA GLU A 79 5.95 3.90 5.77
C GLU A 79 4.76 4.02 4.82
N SER A 80 4.90 4.80 3.74
CA SER A 80 3.88 4.92 2.70
C SER A 80 3.57 3.58 2.03
N MET A 81 4.59 2.77 1.76
CA MET A 81 4.41 1.42 1.23
C MET A 81 3.69 0.52 2.23
N ILE A 82 4.09 0.53 3.50
CA ILE A 82 3.45 -0.26 4.56
C ILE A 82 1.97 0.10 4.68
N ASP A 83 1.64 1.39 4.70
CA ASP A 83 0.26 1.87 4.78
C ASP A 83 -0.56 1.42 3.56
N SER A 84 0.00 1.52 2.36
CA SER A 84 -0.67 1.08 1.13
C SER A 84 -0.96 -0.42 1.13
N VAL A 85 -0.02 -1.24 1.55
CA VAL A 85 -0.20 -2.70 1.65
C VAL A 85 -1.22 -3.05 2.73
N THR A 86 -1.18 -2.38 3.88
CA THR A 86 -2.13 -2.60 4.97
C THR A 86 -3.55 -2.23 4.54
N ILE A 87 -3.75 -1.09 3.91
CA ILE A 87 -5.05 -0.66 3.38
C ILE A 87 -5.57 -1.66 2.34
N ALA A 88 -4.72 -2.13 1.43
CA ALA A 88 -5.10 -3.11 0.42
C ALA A 88 -5.54 -4.45 1.04
N LYS A 89 -4.82 -4.95 2.05
CA LYS A 89 -5.18 -6.17 2.78
C LYS A 89 -6.49 -6.03 3.55
N ASP A 90 -6.70 -4.91 4.23
CA ASP A 90 -7.92 -4.63 4.98
C ASP A 90 -9.13 -4.55 4.05
N TRP A 91 -8.97 -3.90 2.90
CA TRP A 91 -10.00 -3.84 1.87
C TRP A 91 -10.35 -5.22 1.32
N GLU A 92 -9.35 -6.03 0.95
CA GLU A 92 -9.53 -7.39 0.46
C GLU A 92 -10.26 -8.27 1.48
N HIS A 93 -9.86 -8.21 2.75
CA HIS A 93 -10.49 -8.95 3.83
C HIS A 93 -11.95 -8.52 4.04
N THR A 94 -12.24 -7.22 3.96
CA THR A 94 -13.60 -6.67 4.07
C THR A 94 -14.49 -7.13 2.90
N VAL A 95 -13.98 -7.10 1.67
CA VAL A 95 -14.69 -7.57 0.47
C VAL A 95 -15.00 -9.06 0.58
N LEU A 96 -14.03 -9.87 1.02
CA LEU A 96 -14.22 -11.31 1.22
C LEU A 96 -15.29 -11.59 2.27
N ALA A 97 -15.26 -10.90 3.41
CA ALA A 97 -16.25 -11.06 4.47
C ALA A 97 -17.67 -10.69 3.99
N LYS A 98 -17.81 -9.59 3.24
CA LYS A 98 -19.09 -9.17 2.65
C LYS A 98 -19.58 -10.16 1.58
N THR A 99 -18.68 -10.68 0.77
CA THR A 99 -19.01 -11.70 -0.25
C THR A 99 -19.56 -12.97 0.40
N ASN A 100 -18.94 -13.45 1.46
CA ASN A 100 -19.41 -14.61 2.23
C ASN A 100 -20.76 -14.35 2.87
N LEU A 101 -20.96 -13.17 3.46
CA LEU A 101 -22.25 -12.78 4.05
C LEU A 101 -23.36 -12.75 3.01
N LEU A 102 -23.12 -12.20 1.83
CA LEU A 102 -24.08 -12.16 0.72
C LEU A 102 -24.42 -13.55 0.23
N HIS A 103 -23.44 -14.45 0.14
CA HIS A 103 -23.64 -15.83 -0.26
C HIS A 103 -24.56 -16.58 0.72
N GLU A 104 -24.29 -16.48 2.01
CA GLU A 104 -25.11 -17.10 3.06
C GLU A 104 -26.53 -16.50 3.12
N ALA A 105 -26.64 -15.17 2.99
CA ALA A 105 -27.93 -14.49 2.94
C ALA A 105 -28.76 -14.90 1.72
N ALA A 106 -28.14 -15.01 0.56
CA ALA A 106 -28.80 -15.46 -0.68
C ALA A 106 -29.32 -16.88 -0.54
N LYS A 107 -28.55 -17.77 0.05
CA LYS A 107 -28.96 -19.15 0.32
C LYS A 107 -30.16 -19.22 1.28
N TYR A 108 -30.08 -18.50 2.38
CA TYR A 108 -31.16 -18.43 3.37
C TYR A 108 -32.46 -17.89 2.77
N LEU A 109 -32.42 -16.77 2.07
CA LEU A 109 -33.60 -16.15 1.46
C LEU A 109 -34.17 -17.02 0.34
N ALA A 110 -33.34 -17.74 -0.41
CA ALA A 110 -33.81 -18.68 -1.43
C ALA A 110 -34.56 -19.86 -0.82
N GLU A 111 -34.08 -20.41 0.29
CA GLU A 111 -34.72 -21.47 1.03
C GLU A 111 -36.07 -21.03 1.62
N GLU A 112 -36.11 -19.82 2.21
CA GLU A 112 -37.33 -19.25 2.79
C GLU A 112 -38.41 -18.93 1.74
N ASN A 113 -38.04 -18.38 0.59
CA ASN A 113 -38.95 -17.88 -0.42
C ASN A 113 -39.19 -18.84 -1.58
N GLY A 114 -38.45 -19.94 -1.66
CA GLY A 114 -38.53 -20.92 -2.75
C GLY A 114 -38.10 -20.40 -4.13
N ARG A 115 -37.34 -19.29 -4.16
CA ARG A 115 -36.79 -18.66 -5.37
C ARG A 115 -35.50 -17.92 -5.06
N ALA A 116 -34.72 -17.61 -6.10
CA ALA A 116 -33.49 -16.81 -5.95
C ALA A 116 -33.80 -15.43 -5.34
N ALA A 117 -32.95 -14.99 -4.40
CA ALA A 117 -33.06 -13.68 -3.80
C ALA A 117 -32.68 -12.57 -4.81
N THR A 118 -33.42 -11.48 -4.79
CA THR A 118 -33.08 -10.29 -5.57
C THR A 118 -31.98 -9.47 -4.88
N PRO A 119 -31.20 -8.66 -5.61
CA PRO A 119 -30.23 -7.76 -4.99
C PRO A 119 -30.86 -6.82 -3.95
N TRP A 120 -32.05 -6.36 -4.16
CA TRP A 120 -32.81 -5.54 -3.22
C TRP A 120 -33.09 -6.28 -1.90
N GLU A 121 -33.55 -7.51 -1.98
CA GLU A 121 -33.80 -8.35 -0.79
C GLU A 121 -32.50 -8.60 -0.01
N LEU A 122 -31.39 -8.83 -0.71
CA LEU A 122 -30.08 -8.96 -0.11
C LEU A 122 -29.63 -7.68 0.61
N ALA A 123 -29.84 -6.51 -0.01
CA ALA A 123 -29.53 -5.22 0.59
C ALA A 123 -30.34 -4.97 1.86
N GLU A 124 -31.62 -5.28 1.83
CA GLU A 124 -32.50 -5.12 2.99
C GLU A 124 -32.13 -6.06 4.14
N TYR A 125 -31.82 -7.30 3.83
CA TYR A 125 -31.47 -8.33 4.81
C TYR A 125 -30.08 -8.13 5.43
N THR A 126 -29.06 -7.86 4.61
CA THR A 126 -27.67 -7.72 5.06
C THR A 126 -27.30 -6.31 5.52
N LYS A 127 -28.10 -5.32 5.17
CA LYS A 127 -27.80 -3.89 5.35
C LYS A 127 -26.57 -3.40 4.57
N ILE A 128 -26.12 -4.17 3.60
CA ILE A 128 -25.10 -3.73 2.64
C ILE A 128 -25.79 -2.88 1.57
N PRO A 129 -25.27 -1.69 1.24
CA PRO A 129 -25.85 -0.85 0.19
C PRO A 129 -25.97 -1.56 -1.16
N LEU A 130 -27.06 -1.33 -1.87
CA LEU A 130 -27.33 -1.98 -3.16
C LEU A 130 -26.21 -1.77 -4.19
N ALA A 131 -25.66 -0.56 -4.25
CA ALA A 131 -24.54 -0.24 -5.14
C ALA A 131 -23.29 -1.09 -4.82
N GLU A 132 -23.00 -1.30 -3.57
CA GLU A 132 -21.89 -2.13 -3.11
C GLU A 132 -22.13 -3.61 -3.43
N ILE A 133 -23.36 -4.09 -3.31
CA ILE A 133 -23.74 -5.47 -3.71
C ILE A 133 -23.51 -5.67 -5.21
N HIS A 134 -23.89 -4.71 -6.04
CA HIS A 134 -23.64 -4.78 -7.49
C HIS A 134 -22.14 -4.82 -7.82
N ASP A 135 -21.32 -4.03 -7.13
CA ASP A 135 -19.88 -4.03 -7.32
C ASP A 135 -19.26 -5.39 -6.94
N ILE A 136 -19.66 -5.96 -5.81
CA ILE A 136 -19.17 -7.26 -5.33
C ILE A 136 -19.60 -8.38 -6.29
N MET A 137 -20.85 -8.39 -6.74
CA MET A 137 -21.38 -9.38 -7.68
C MET A 137 -20.72 -9.26 -9.06
N GLY A 138 -20.45 -8.04 -9.54
CA GLY A 138 -19.74 -7.78 -10.78
C GLY A 138 -18.31 -8.32 -10.76
N LEU A 139 -17.57 -8.12 -9.69
CA LEU A 139 -16.23 -8.68 -9.48
C LEU A 139 -16.25 -10.23 -9.51
N SER A 140 -17.26 -10.84 -8.91
CA SER A 140 -17.44 -12.31 -8.93
C SER A 140 -17.72 -12.86 -10.32
N GLU A 141 -18.51 -12.15 -11.14
CA GLU A 141 -18.80 -12.53 -12.54
C GLU A 141 -17.54 -12.40 -13.41
N ASP A 142 -16.78 -11.33 -13.26
CA ASP A 142 -15.52 -11.13 -13.98
C ASP A 142 -14.52 -12.24 -13.68
N ALA A 143 -14.38 -12.64 -12.43
CA ALA A 143 -13.53 -13.75 -12.02
C ALA A 143 -13.98 -15.10 -12.66
N LYS A 144 -15.28 -15.34 -12.75
CA LYS A 144 -15.84 -16.54 -13.43
C LYS A 144 -15.56 -16.53 -14.93
N ASN A 145 -15.61 -15.36 -15.57
CA ASN A 145 -15.34 -15.21 -16.99
C ASN A 145 -13.85 -15.46 -17.32
N ILE A 146 -12.94 -14.99 -16.48
CA ILE A 146 -11.50 -15.24 -16.62
C ILE A 146 -11.18 -16.74 -16.50
N SER A 147 -11.85 -17.46 -15.61
CA SER A 147 -11.63 -18.89 -15.43
C SER A 147 -12.20 -19.76 -16.56
N LYS A 148 -13.15 -19.24 -17.35
CA LYS A 148 -13.72 -19.93 -18.53
C LYS A 148 -12.89 -19.75 -19.80
N THR A 149 -11.92 -18.81 -19.79
CA THR A 149 -11.09 -18.51 -20.98
C THR A 149 -9.75 -19.27 -20.96
N LYS A 150 -9.53 -20.08 -19.99
CA LYS A 150 -8.44 -21.06 -19.89
C LYS A 150 -9.02 -22.46 -20.18
#